data_9d9f20826406ee87a7685d7c48628427
#
_entry.id   9d9f20826406ee87a7685d7c48628427
#
_cell.length_a   1.000
_cell.length_b   1.000
_cell.length_c   1.000
_cell.angle_alpha   90.00
_cell.angle_beta   90.00
_cell.angle_gamma   90.00
#
_symmetry.space_group_name_H-M   'P 1'
#
loop_
_entity.id
_entity.type
_entity.pdbx_description
1 polymer ?
#
loop_
_entity_poly.entity_id
_entity_poly.type
_entity_poly.pdbx_seq_one_letter_code
_entity_poly.pdbx_strand_id
1 'polypeptide(L)'
;MALLEFQGVCKIYNNTTKALADIAFSVDEGEFVSIIGPSGSGKSTILRCINRLVDATQGTVIFDESDISHASKKDIREARKKIGMIFQHYNLVDRLSVIENVLHGRLGHKSTISGMMGRYTESEKEKAFQILEKLGLVEQAYKRCDELSGGQKQRVGIARSIMQEPKLILCDEPIASLDPSSAKVIMDHLSNINRNMKITCILNLHQVDVALKYASRIIGLTSGRIVYDGPPNHLTKNKIYEIYQSSEGELITDVW
;
A
#
# COMPACT_ATOMS: atom_id res chain seq x y z
N MET A 1 -17.15 -10.38 -3.26
CA MET A 1 -16.54 -11.42 -2.38
C MET A 1 -15.32 -10.77 -1.74
N ALA A 2 -15.18 -10.83 -0.43
CA ALA A 2 -14.09 -10.14 0.25
C ALA A 2 -12.73 -10.71 -0.16
N LEU A 3 -11.83 -9.86 -0.66
CA LEU A 3 -10.43 -10.20 -0.94
C LEU A 3 -9.60 -10.24 0.33
N LEU A 4 -9.91 -9.35 1.28
CA LEU A 4 -9.23 -9.22 2.56
C LEU A 4 -10.26 -9.12 3.68
N GLU A 5 -10.02 -9.81 4.80
CA GLU A 5 -10.86 -9.74 5.98
C GLU A 5 -10.02 -9.73 7.26
N PHE A 6 -10.33 -8.79 8.16
CA PHE A 6 -9.80 -8.70 9.52
C PHE A 6 -10.88 -9.13 10.50
N GLN A 7 -10.57 -10.09 11.35
CA GLN A 7 -11.50 -10.65 12.36
C GLN A 7 -10.90 -10.49 13.75
N GLY A 8 -11.30 -9.42 14.47
CA GLY A 8 -10.89 -9.19 15.84
C GLY A 8 -9.38 -9.03 16.05
N VAL A 9 -8.69 -8.42 15.09
CA VAL A 9 -7.22 -8.37 15.10
C VAL A 9 -6.71 -7.40 16.15
N CYS A 10 -5.86 -7.93 17.05
CA CYS A 10 -5.10 -7.15 18.02
C CYS A 10 -3.60 -7.23 17.73
N LYS A 11 -2.88 -6.12 17.98
CA LYS A 11 -1.41 -6.09 17.98
C LYS A 11 -0.86 -5.35 19.18
N ILE A 12 -0.04 -6.02 19.95
CA ILE A 12 0.67 -5.47 21.10
C ILE A 12 2.17 -5.61 20.84
N TYR A 13 2.90 -4.49 20.90
CA TYR A 13 4.36 -4.47 20.82
C TYR A 13 4.95 -4.46 22.22
N ASN A 14 6.03 -5.23 22.43
CA ASN A 14 6.80 -5.28 23.69
C ASN A 14 5.93 -5.49 24.94
N ASN A 15 4.81 -6.21 24.79
CA ASN A 15 3.83 -6.50 25.85
C ASN A 15 3.18 -5.26 26.51
N THR A 16 3.41 -4.06 25.98
CA THR A 16 2.91 -2.81 26.58
C THR A 16 2.16 -1.92 25.59
N THR A 17 2.66 -1.74 24.39
CA THR A 17 2.07 -0.81 23.42
C THR A 17 1.04 -1.50 22.55
N LYS A 18 -0.24 -1.23 22.81
CA LYS A 18 -1.37 -1.74 22.03
C LYS A 18 -1.55 -0.90 20.76
N ALA A 19 -1.01 -1.37 19.64
CA ALA A 19 -1.07 -0.70 18.35
C ALA A 19 -2.37 -0.95 17.60
N LEU A 20 -2.99 -2.14 17.76
CA LEU A 20 -4.30 -2.48 17.21
C LEU A 20 -5.16 -3.12 18.31
N ALA A 21 -6.44 -2.75 18.35
CA ALA A 21 -7.38 -3.15 19.37
C ALA A 21 -8.72 -3.56 18.73
N ASP A 22 -8.89 -4.87 18.53
CA ASP A 22 -10.14 -5.45 18.03
C ASP A 22 -10.53 -4.88 16.65
N ILE A 23 -9.58 -4.96 15.70
CA ILE A 23 -9.80 -4.48 14.33
C ILE A 23 -10.59 -5.52 13.56
N ALA A 24 -11.75 -5.11 13.03
CA ALA A 24 -12.60 -5.92 12.16
C ALA A 24 -13.09 -5.08 10.98
N PHE A 25 -12.80 -5.50 9.77
CA PHE A 25 -13.31 -4.95 8.50
C PHE A 25 -13.03 -5.94 7.37
N SER A 26 -13.70 -5.77 6.25
CA SER A 26 -13.42 -6.51 5.01
C SER A 26 -13.18 -5.54 3.85
N VAL A 27 -12.47 -5.97 2.83
CA VAL A 27 -12.24 -5.22 1.58
C VAL A 27 -12.56 -6.13 0.41
N ASP A 28 -13.41 -5.66 -0.48
CA ASP A 28 -13.78 -6.39 -1.69
C ASP A 28 -12.76 -6.17 -2.83
N GLU A 29 -12.76 -7.08 -3.81
CA GLU A 29 -11.91 -6.94 -4.99
C GLU A 29 -12.22 -5.65 -5.74
N GLY A 30 -11.18 -4.92 -6.13
CA GLY A 30 -11.28 -3.68 -6.90
C GLY A 30 -11.61 -2.44 -6.06
N GLU A 31 -11.78 -2.52 -4.74
CA GLU A 31 -11.93 -1.34 -3.90
C GLU A 31 -10.65 -0.48 -3.84
N PHE A 32 -10.83 0.84 -3.70
CA PHE A 32 -9.77 1.80 -3.41
C PHE A 32 -10.00 2.38 -2.02
N VAL A 33 -9.35 1.79 -1.01
CA VAL A 33 -9.56 2.10 0.40
C VAL A 33 -8.45 3.01 0.91
N SER A 34 -8.81 4.12 1.57
CA SER A 34 -7.86 4.95 2.31
C SER A 34 -8.03 4.77 3.81
N ILE A 35 -6.92 4.50 4.51
CA ILE A 35 -6.88 4.49 5.97
C ILE A 35 -6.32 5.84 6.43
N ILE A 36 -7.10 6.60 7.21
CA ILE A 36 -6.72 7.91 7.74
C ILE A 36 -6.68 7.89 9.28
N GLY A 37 -6.00 8.86 9.86
CA GLY A 37 -5.90 9.02 11.31
C GLY A 37 -4.55 9.60 11.73
N PRO A 38 -4.39 10.02 13.00
CA PRO A 38 -3.17 10.64 13.50
C PRO A 38 -1.95 9.71 13.41
N SER A 39 -0.76 10.29 13.54
CA SER A 39 0.47 9.52 13.68
C SER A 39 0.38 8.59 14.88
N GLY A 40 0.86 7.35 14.75
CA GLY A 40 0.78 6.36 15.82
C GLY A 40 -0.59 5.68 16.00
N SER A 41 -1.63 6.02 15.21
CA SER A 41 -2.95 5.39 15.35
C SER A 41 -3.01 3.91 14.96
N GLY A 42 -1.96 3.35 14.32
CA GLY A 42 -1.89 1.93 13.94
C GLY A 42 -2.00 1.65 12.42
N LYS A 43 -2.12 2.68 11.56
CA LYS A 43 -2.28 2.54 10.10
C LYS A 43 -1.23 1.64 9.46
N SER A 44 0.05 1.94 9.64
CA SER A 44 1.14 1.11 9.09
C SER A 44 1.18 -0.29 9.71
N THR A 45 0.70 -0.45 10.95
CA THR A 45 0.58 -1.77 11.59
C THR A 45 -0.47 -2.63 10.87
N ILE A 46 -1.60 -2.06 10.46
CA ILE A 46 -2.60 -2.78 9.64
C ILE A 46 -1.94 -3.29 8.35
N LEU A 47 -1.29 -2.42 7.56
CA LEU A 47 -0.63 -2.85 6.31
C LEU A 47 0.44 -3.92 6.55
N ARG A 48 1.20 -3.79 7.63
CA ARG A 48 2.23 -4.78 7.99
C ARG A 48 1.64 -6.12 8.44
N CYS A 49 0.45 -6.13 9.06
CA CYS A 49 -0.27 -7.36 9.38
C CYS A 49 -0.82 -8.03 8.11
N ILE A 50 -1.34 -7.27 7.13
CA ILE A 50 -1.81 -7.81 5.84
C ILE A 50 -0.67 -8.52 5.10
N ASN A 51 0.52 -7.92 5.04
CA ASN A 51 1.68 -8.54 4.39
C ASN A 51 2.47 -9.46 5.33
N ARG A 52 1.97 -9.66 6.55
CA ARG A 52 2.59 -10.44 7.63
C ARG A 52 4.08 -10.10 7.83
N LEU A 53 4.43 -8.82 7.67
CA LEU A 53 5.72 -8.27 8.14
C LEU A 53 5.75 -8.16 9.67
N VAL A 54 4.57 -8.14 10.26
CA VAL A 54 4.32 -8.17 11.70
C VAL A 54 3.18 -9.16 11.95
N ASP A 55 3.39 -10.13 12.84
CA ASP A 55 2.33 -11.05 13.23
C ASP A 55 1.31 -10.36 14.15
N ALA A 56 0.03 -10.62 13.95
CA ALA A 56 -1.01 -10.25 14.89
C ALA A 56 -0.78 -10.96 16.24
N THR A 57 -1.16 -10.30 17.35
CA THR A 57 -1.10 -10.94 18.69
C THR A 57 -2.34 -11.79 18.92
N GLN A 58 -3.50 -11.37 18.38
CA GLN A 58 -4.78 -12.08 18.44
C GLN A 58 -5.59 -11.78 17.18
N GLY A 59 -6.61 -12.58 16.92
CA GLY A 59 -7.49 -12.45 15.77
C GLY A 59 -6.90 -13.03 14.48
N THR A 60 -7.64 -12.92 13.39
CA THR A 60 -7.30 -13.55 12.12
C THR A 60 -7.33 -12.55 10.99
N VAL A 61 -6.38 -12.66 10.07
CA VAL A 61 -6.36 -11.95 8.79
C VAL A 61 -6.52 -12.99 7.68
N ILE A 62 -7.59 -12.86 6.90
CA ILE A 62 -7.87 -13.71 5.75
C ILE A 62 -7.57 -12.90 4.49
N PHE A 63 -6.80 -13.46 3.57
CA PHE A 63 -6.50 -12.87 2.27
C PHE A 63 -6.68 -13.93 1.17
N ASP A 64 -7.45 -13.58 0.14
CA ASP A 64 -7.73 -14.46 -1.00
C ASP A 64 -8.18 -15.86 -0.51
N GLU A 65 -9.19 -15.87 0.41
CA GLU A 65 -9.80 -17.03 1.04
C GLU A 65 -8.88 -17.83 1.99
N SER A 66 -7.64 -17.39 2.21
CA SER A 66 -6.66 -18.08 3.04
C SER A 66 -6.36 -17.34 4.33
N ASP A 67 -6.38 -18.01 5.48
CA ASP A 67 -5.89 -17.46 6.74
C ASP A 67 -4.37 -17.29 6.67
N ILE A 68 -3.93 -16.03 6.57
CA ILE A 68 -2.52 -15.68 6.51
C ILE A 68 -1.89 -15.48 7.90
N SER A 69 -2.70 -15.34 8.96
CA SER A 69 -2.19 -15.16 10.34
C SER A 69 -1.45 -16.39 10.83
N HIS A 70 -1.97 -17.57 10.52
CA HIS A 70 -1.43 -18.86 10.94
C HIS A 70 -0.75 -19.65 9.82
N ALA A 71 -0.65 -19.04 8.61
CA ALA A 71 -0.10 -19.68 7.42
C ALA A 71 1.38 -20.11 7.62
N SER A 72 1.74 -21.22 6.98
CA SER A 72 3.13 -21.68 6.94
C SER A 72 4.03 -20.68 6.18
N LYS A 73 5.37 -20.80 6.34
CA LYS A 73 6.32 -19.97 5.58
C LYS A 73 6.14 -20.11 4.07
N LYS A 74 5.70 -21.27 3.58
CA LYS A 74 5.43 -21.52 2.18
C LYS A 74 4.17 -20.77 1.73
N ASP A 75 3.09 -20.89 2.48
CA ASP A 75 1.80 -20.29 2.12
C ASP A 75 1.84 -18.77 2.20
N ILE A 76 2.52 -18.19 3.21
CA ILE A 76 2.73 -16.74 3.27
C ILE A 76 3.59 -16.22 2.11
N ARG A 77 4.55 -17.01 1.60
CA ARG A 77 5.31 -16.66 0.40
C ARG A 77 4.39 -16.61 -0.83
N GLU A 78 3.47 -17.56 -0.96
CA GLU A 78 2.49 -17.57 -2.05
C GLU A 78 1.51 -16.38 -1.93
N ALA A 79 1.00 -16.09 -0.72
CA ALA A 79 0.16 -14.93 -0.49
C ALA A 79 0.88 -13.62 -0.85
N ARG A 80 2.14 -13.47 -0.45
CA ARG A 80 2.96 -12.27 -0.76
C ARG A 80 3.20 -12.06 -2.26
N LYS A 81 3.15 -13.09 -3.09
CA LYS A 81 3.21 -12.92 -4.56
C LYS A 81 2.02 -12.15 -5.11
N LYS A 82 0.88 -12.23 -4.41
CA LYS A 82 -0.37 -11.56 -4.78
C LYS A 82 -0.55 -10.19 -4.10
N ILE A 83 0.40 -9.79 -3.23
CA ILE A 83 0.36 -8.55 -2.48
C ILE A 83 1.55 -7.69 -2.87
N GLY A 84 1.33 -6.62 -3.61
CA GLY A 84 2.34 -5.60 -3.88
C GLY A 84 2.44 -4.64 -2.69
N MET A 85 3.65 -4.12 -2.41
CA MET A 85 3.82 -3.11 -1.36
C MET A 85 4.66 -1.94 -1.85
N ILE A 86 4.12 -0.75 -1.65
CA ILE A 86 4.74 0.54 -1.94
C ILE A 86 5.04 1.20 -0.59
N PHE A 87 6.32 1.51 -0.35
CA PHE A 87 6.82 2.03 0.91
C PHE A 87 7.06 3.53 0.84
N GLN A 88 6.98 4.20 1.97
CA GLN A 88 7.29 5.62 2.13
C GLN A 88 8.72 5.97 1.66
N HIS A 89 9.71 5.12 1.95
CA HIS A 89 11.12 5.29 1.59
C HIS A 89 11.52 4.52 0.32
N TYR A 90 10.58 4.28 -0.60
CA TYR A 90 10.74 3.63 -1.90
C TYR A 90 11.29 2.19 -1.84
N ASN A 91 12.21 1.87 -0.95
CA ASN A 91 12.91 0.58 -0.79
C ASN A 91 13.47 0.05 -2.14
N LEU A 92 14.06 0.93 -2.92
CA LEU A 92 14.75 0.59 -4.15
C LEU A 92 16.20 0.17 -3.85
N VAL A 93 16.76 -0.62 -4.74
CA VAL A 93 18.20 -0.90 -4.73
C VAL A 93 18.89 0.21 -5.52
N ASP A 94 19.44 1.19 -4.82
CA ASP A 94 19.93 2.45 -5.39
C ASP A 94 20.96 2.26 -6.50
N ARG A 95 21.85 1.26 -6.38
CA ARG A 95 22.91 0.96 -7.33
C ARG A 95 22.44 0.29 -8.62
N LEU A 96 21.24 -0.26 -8.61
CA LEU A 96 20.64 -0.90 -9.79
C LEU A 96 19.89 0.13 -10.63
N SER A 97 19.77 -0.19 -11.92
CA SER A 97 18.95 0.59 -12.85
C SER A 97 17.46 0.50 -12.52
N VAL A 98 16.69 1.41 -13.09
CA VAL A 98 15.23 1.44 -12.98
C VAL A 98 14.63 0.12 -13.44
N ILE A 99 15.02 -0.37 -14.62
CA ILE A 99 14.50 -1.61 -15.20
C ILE A 99 14.80 -2.82 -14.32
N GLU A 100 16.01 -2.91 -13.73
CA GLU A 100 16.36 -3.99 -12.81
C GLU A 100 15.51 -3.95 -11.54
N ASN A 101 15.29 -2.76 -10.95
CA ASN A 101 14.39 -2.62 -9.80
C ASN A 101 12.95 -3.05 -10.12
N VAL A 102 12.44 -2.73 -11.32
CA VAL A 102 11.11 -3.16 -11.76
C VAL A 102 11.06 -4.68 -11.91
N LEU A 103 12.06 -5.26 -12.56
CA LEU A 103 12.17 -6.72 -12.76
C LEU A 103 12.25 -7.50 -11.43
N HIS A 104 12.75 -6.89 -10.35
CA HIS A 104 12.72 -7.48 -9.01
C HIS A 104 11.30 -7.83 -8.53
N GLY A 105 10.25 -7.19 -9.05
CA GLY A 105 8.87 -7.60 -8.82
C GLY A 105 8.59 -9.06 -9.17
N ARG A 106 9.35 -9.66 -10.10
CA ARG A 106 9.21 -11.07 -10.48
C ARG A 106 9.98 -12.07 -9.61
N LEU A 107 10.82 -11.60 -8.68
CA LEU A 107 11.67 -12.49 -7.87
C LEU A 107 10.87 -13.52 -7.07
N GLY A 108 9.68 -13.15 -6.58
CA GLY A 108 8.80 -14.07 -5.87
C GLY A 108 8.35 -15.28 -6.70
N HIS A 109 8.31 -15.15 -8.02
CA HIS A 109 7.88 -16.18 -8.97
C HIS A 109 9.03 -17.03 -9.53
N LYS A 110 10.29 -16.74 -9.16
CA LYS A 110 11.47 -17.44 -9.64
C LYS A 110 11.99 -18.48 -8.66
N SER A 111 12.69 -19.49 -9.18
CA SER A 111 13.51 -20.34 -8.32
C SER A 111 14.64 -19.52 -7.71
N THR A 112 15.15 -19.97 -6.57
CA THR A 112 16.25 -19.27 -5.86
C THR A 112 17.45 -19.05 -6.77
N ILE A 113 17.87 -20.08 -7.53
CA ILE A 113 19.02 -20.01 -8.44
C ILE A 113 18.77 -18.98 -9.55
N SER A 114 17.62 -19.03 -10.21
CA SER A 114 17.28 -18.11 -11.29
C SER A 114 17.18 -16.66 -10.79
N GLY A 115 16.64 -16.47 -9.58
CA GLY A 115 16.57 -15.15 -8.93
C GLY A 115 17.95 -14.60 -8.60
N MET A 116 18.84 -15.41 -8.02
CA MET A 116 20.22 -15.03 -7.70
C MET A 116 21.05 -14.66 -8.95
N MET A 117 20.80 -15.34 -10.08
CA MET A 117 21.48 -15.05 -11.36
C MET A 117 20.89 -13.85 -12.10
N GLY A 118 19.83 -13.20 -11.59
CA GLY A 118 19.17 -12.09 -12.27
C GLY A 118 18.62 -12.45 -13.65
N ARG A 119 18.26 -13.72 -13.88
CA ARG A 119 17.77 -14.18 -15.17
C ARG A 119 16.31 -13.83 -15.36
N TYR A 120 16.02 -12.93 -16.31
CA TYR A 120 14.67 -12.56 -16.73
C TYR A 120 14.46 -12.92 -18.19
N THR A 121 13.25 -13.38 -18.52
CA THR A 121 12.86 -13.71 -19.90
C THR A 121 12.68 -12.42 -20.71
N GLU A 122 12.73 -12.51 -22.04
CA GLU A 122 12.46 -11.34 -22.90
C GLU A 122 11.03 -10.82 -22.69
N SER A 123 10.06 -11.70 -22.49
CA SER A 123 8.68 -11.30 -22.16
C SER A 123 8.59 -10.52 -20.84
N GLU A 124 9.37 -10.89 -19.80
CA GLU A 124 9.41 -10.14 -18.54
C GLU A 124 10.03 -8.75 -18.73
N LYS A 125 11.08 -8.64 -19.54
CA LYS A 125 11.73 -7.36 -19.87
C LYS A 125 10.77 -6.47 -20.68
N GLU A 126 10.13 -7.00 -21.69
CA GLU A 126 9.15 -6.28 -22.50
C GLU A 126 7.99 -5.76 -21.64
N LYS A 127 7.45 -6.60 -20.74
CA LYS A 127 6.42 -6.20 -19.79
C LYS A 127 6.90 -5.08 -18.85
N ALA A 128 8.15 -5.15 -18.36
CA ALA A 128 8.72 -4.11 -17.53
C ALA A 128 8.80 -2.78 -18.29
N PHE A 129 9.19 -2.78 -19.57
CA PHE A 129 9.18 -1.58 -20.41
C PHE A 129 7.77 -1.02 -20.63
N GLN A 130 6.77 -1.85 -20.89
CA GLN A 130 5.36 -1.43 -21.02
C GLN A 130 4.85 -0.79 -19.72
N ILE A 131 5.25 -1.29 -18.56
CA ILE A 131 4.89 -0.70 -17.27
C ILE A 131 5.59 0.66 -17.10
N LEU A 132 6.88 0.76 -17.44
CA LEU A 132 7.64 2.01 -17.39
C LEU A 132 7.06 3.07 -18.33
N GLU A 133 6.60 2.68 -19.51
CA GLU A 133 5.92 3.57 -20.46
C GLU A 133 4.64 4.17 -19.85
N LYS A 134 3.78 3.34 -19.26
CA LYS A 134 2.55 3.79 -18.59
C LYS A 134 2.81 4.74 -17.42
N LEU A 135 3.99 4.67 -16.81
CA LEU A 135 4.40 5.52 -15.68
C LEU A 135 5.31 6.67 -16.10
N GLY A 136 5.57 6.85 -17.41
CA GLY A 136 6.41 7.92 -17.96
C GLY A 136 7.86 7.83 -17.49
N LEU A 137 8.45 6.61 -17.49
CA LEU A 137 9.80 6.34 -17.01
C LEU A 137 10.70 5.63 -18.05
N VAL A 138 10.29 5.53 -19.31
CA VAL A 138 11.04 4.80 -20.35
C VAL A 138 12.44 5.39 -20.53
N GLU A 139 12.55 6.73 -20.60
CA GLU A 139 13.83 7.42 -20.78
C GLU A 139 14.80 7.21 -19.61
N GLN A 140 14.28 6.86 -18.43
CA GLN A 140 15.05 6.58 -17.24
C GLN A 140 15.37 5.10 -17.05
N ALA A 141 14.88 4.21 -17.93
CA ALA A 141 14.94 2.76 -17.75
C ALA A 141 16.32 2.22 -17.35
N TYR A 142 17.38 2.78 -17.91
CA TYR A 142 18.77 2.36 -17.68
C TYR A 142 19.53 3.26 -16.70
N LYS A 143 18.90 4.34 -16.18
CA LYS A 143 19.52 5.16 -15.13
C LYS A 143 19.53 4.41 -13.81
N ARG A 144 20.49 4.69 -12.97
CA ARG A 144 20.54 4.20 -11.59
C ARG A 144 19.45 4.87 -10.76
N CYS A 145 18.91 4.14 -9.78
CA CYS A 145 17.83 4.67 -8.95
C CYS A 145 18.29 5.80 -8.01
N ASP A 146 19.57 5.87 -7.62
CA ASP A 146 20.11 6.99 -6.82
C ASP A 146 20.09 8.33 -7.58
N GLU A 147 20.09 8.33 -8.91
CA GLU A 147 20.06 9.52 -9.77
C GLU A 147 18.64 10.11 -9.97
N LEU A 148 17.61 9.46 -9.46
CA LEU A 148 16.21 9.83 -9.68
C LEU A 148 15.70 10.83 -8.64
N SER A 149 14.75 11.68 -9.05
CA SER A 149 13.94 12.47 -8.12
C SER A 149 13.04 11.59 -7.24
N GLY A 150 12.55 12.13 -6.11
CA GLY A 150 11.64 11.42 -5.21
C GLY A 150 10.38 10.89 -5.91
N GLY A 151 9.74 11.72 -6.74
CA GLY A 151 8.56 11.29 -7.51
C GLY A 151 8.87 10.22 -8.56
N GLN A 152 10.09 10.25 -9.17
CA GLN A 152 10.52 9.18 -10.07
C GLN A 152 10.77 7.88 -9.30
N LYS A 153 11.47 7.93 -8.16
CA LYS A 153 11.68 6.77 -7.27
C LYS A 153 10.37 6.13 -6.85
N GLN A 154 9.37 6.95 -6.50
CA GLN A 154 8.05 6.44 -6.14
C GLN A 154 7.36 5.73 -7.31
N ARG A 155 7.44 6.29 -8.52
CA ARG A 155 6.91 5.61 -9.72
C ARG A 155 7.64 4.29 -10.03
N VAL A 156 8.95 4.19 -9.78
CA VAL A 156 9.68 2.91 -9.88
C VAL A 156 9.16 1.90 -8.84
N GLY A 157 8.88 2.32 -7.61
CA GLY A 157 8.25 1.48 -6.58
C GLY A 157 6.87 0.96 -7.01
N ILE A 158 6.06 1.81 -7.64
CA ILE A 158 4.78 1.42 -8.24
C ILE A 158 5.00 0.42 -9.38
N ALA A 159 5.92 0.71 -10.30
CA ALA A 159 6.25 -0.18 -11.42
C ALA A 159 6.65 -1.58 -10.94
N ARG A 160 7.52 -1.66 -9.93
CA ARG A 160 7.95 -2.92 -9.30
C ARG A 160 6.76 -3.67 -8.70
N SER A 161 5.85 -2.95 -8.04
CA SER A 161 4.64 -3.54 -7.46
C SER A 161 3.71 -4.13 -8.55
N ILE A 162 3.48 -3.41 -9.65
CA ILE A 162 2.67 -3.88 -10.78
C ILE A 162 3.32 -5.10 -11.46
N MET A 163 4.66 -5.08 -11.61
CA MET A 163 5.41 -6.17 -12.23
C MET A 163 5.23 -7.51 -11.51
N GLN A 164 4.86 -7.48 -10.25
CA GLN A 164 4.53 -8.65 -9.43
C GLN A 164 3.18 -9.28 -9.84
N GLU A 165 2.30 -8.58 -10.56
CA GLU A 165 0.91 -8.98 -10.92
C GLU A 165 0.03 -9.19 -9.66
N PRO A 166 -0.06 -8.20 -8.78
CA PRO A 166 -0.74 -8.36 -7.51
C PRO A 166 -2.27 -8.31 -7.66
N LYS A 167 -3.00 -8.96 -6.73
CA LYS A 167 -4.43 -8.73 -6.49
C LYS A 167 -4.67 -7.50 -5.60
N LEU A 168 -3.72 -7.23 -4.71
CA LEU A 168 -3.77 -6.16 -3.71
C LEU A 168 -2.47 -5.35 -3.72
N ILE A 169 -2.57 -4.03 -3.77
CA ILE A 169 -1.46 -3.11 -3.54
C ILE A 169 -1.67 -2.39 -2.20
N LEU A 170 -0.67 -2.50 -1.34
CA LEU A 170 -0.58 -1.78 -0.07
C LEU A 170 0.35 -0.58 -0.24
N CYS A 171 -0.10 0.62 0.14
CA CYS A 171 0.69 1.85 0.05
C CYS A 171 0.85 2.46 1.45
N ASP A 172 2.06 2.40 1.99
CA ASP A 172 2.37 3.04 3.29
C ASP A 172 2.89 4.45 3.03
N GLU A 173 2.02 5.44 3.16
CA GLU A 173 2.27 6.88 2.95
C GLU A 173 2.92 7.21 1.59
N PRO A 174 2.30 6.85 0.46
CA PRO A 174 2.95 6.88 -0.85
C PRO A 174 3.29 8.29 -1.36
N ILE A 175 2.81 9.34 -0.72
CA ILE A 175 2.98 10.74 -1.13
C ILE A 175 3.57 11.65 -0.06
N ALA A 176 3.93 11.13 1.13
CA ALA A 176 4.32 11.93 2.30
C ALA A 176 5.54 12.82 2.09
N SER A 177 6.47 12.42 1.22
CA SER A 177 7.75 13.13 0.98
C SER A 177 7.79 13.82 -0.39
N LEU A 178 6.64 14.05 -1.01
CA LEU A 178 6.53 14.61 -2.36
C LEU A 178 5.91 16.00 -2.35
N ASP A 179 6.31 16.82 -3.31
CA ASP A 179 5.61 18.07 -3.60
C ASP A 179 4.18 17.81 -4.11
N PRO A 180 3.27 18.80 -4.03
CA PRO A 180 1.87 18.61 -4.40
C PRO A 180 1.64 18.14 -5.84
N SER A 181 2.48 18.56 -6.78
CA SER A 181 2.36 18.17 -8.18
C SER A 181 2.75 16.71 -8.40
N SER A 182 3.86 16.29 -7.80
CA SER A 182 4.32 14.90 -7.80
C SER A 182 3.34 13.99 -7.05
N ALA A 183 2.81 14.42 -5.90
CA ALA A 183 1.82 13.68 -5.14
C ALA A 183 0.55 13.42 -5.98
N LYS A 184 0.06 14.43 -6.70
CA LYS A 184 -1.08 14.28 -7.62
C LYS A 184 -0.80 13.22 -8.69
N VAL A 185 0.38 13.27 -9.34
CA VAL A 185 0.77 12.29 -10.37
C VAL A 185 0.77 10.86 -9.80
N ILE A 186 1.31 10.66 -8.59
CA ILE A 186 1.33 9.35 -7.93
C ILE A 186 -0.11 8.85 -7.66
N MET A 187 -0.98 9.70 -7.12
CA MET A 187 -2.36 9.33 -6.83
C MET A 187 -3.16 9.04 -8.11
N ASP A 188 -2.94 9.80 -9.18
CA ASP A 188 -3.56 9.55 -10.49
C ASP A 188 -3.11 8.19 -11.06
N HIS A 189 -1.82 7.84 -10.95
CA HIS A 189 -1.32 6.51 -11.35
C HIS A 189 -1.98 5.38 -10.55
N LEU A 190 -2.03 5.49 -9.20
CA LEU A 190 -2.66 4.47 -8.35
C LEU A 190 -4.16 4.32 -8.66
N SER A 191 -4.87 5.43 -8.85
CA SER A 191 -6.29 5.41 -9.23
C SER A 191 -6.50 4.74 -10.61
N ASN A 192 -5.63 5.04 -11.59
CA ASN A 192 -5.68 4.41 -12.91
C ASN A 192 -5.39 2.90 -12.86
N ILE A 193 -4.42 2.48 -12.05
CA ILE A 193 -4.11 1.06 -11.80
C ILE A 193 -5.33 0.35 -11.24
N ASN A 194 -5.95 0.91 -10.20
CA ASN A 194 -7.15 0.33 -9.60
C ASN A 194 -8.29 0.21 -10.63
N ARG A 195 -8.62 1.30 -11.34
CA ARG A 195 -9.76 1.34 -12.28
C ARG A 195 -9.56 0.46 -13.51
N ASN A 196 -8.37 0.51 -14.13
CA ASN A 196 -8.10 -0.14 -15.41
C ASN A 196 -7.64 -1.58 -15.25
N MET A 197 -6.93 -1.90 -14.18
CA MET A 197 -6.39 -3.24 -13.92
C MET A 197 -7.20 -4.02 -12.88
N LYS A 198 -8.21 -3.37 -12.24
CA LYS A 198 -9.05 -3.94 -11.18
C LYS A 198 -8.26 -4.44 -9.96
N ILE A 199 -7.07 -3.87 -9.74
CA ILE A 199 -6.25 -4.20 -8.58
C ILE A 199 -6.82 -3.45 -7.37
N THR A 200 -7.05 -4.17 -6.28
CA THR A 200 -7.47 -3.58 -5.00
C THR A 200 -6.33 -2.75 -4.42
N CYS A 201 -6.63 -1.57 -3.87
CA CYS A 201 -5.64 -0.69 -3.28
C CYS A 201 -6.02 -0.31 -1.86
N ILE A 202 -5.09 -0.44 -0.92
CA ILE A 202 -5.24 0.07 0.46
C ILE A 202 -4.09 1.04 0.73
N LEU A 203 -4.43 2.28 1.04
CA LEU A 203 -3.46 3.36 1.21
C LEU A 203 -3.55 3.95 2.62
N ASN A 204 -2.43 4.08 3.30
CA ASN A 204 -2.33 4.96 4.46
C ASN A 204 -2.09 6.39 3.98
N LEU A 205 -2.96 7.31 4.36
CA LEU A 205 -2.84 8.73 4.02
C LEU A 205 -2.95 9.58 5.29
N HIS A 206 -2.16 10.68 5.35
CA HIS A 206 -2.31 11.72 6.35
C HIS A 206 -3.23 12.86 5.87
N GLN A 207 -3.29 13.06 4.56
CA GLN A 207 -4.03 14.13 3.92
C GLN A 207 -5.47 13.69 3.68
N VAL A 208 -6.41 14.27 4.44
CA VAL A 208 -7.84 13.93 4.38
C VAL A 208 -8.45 14.33 3.04
N ASP A 209 -8.06 15.47 2.49
CA ASP A 209 -8.48 15.98 1.17
C ASP A 209 -8.15 15.01 0.04
N VAL A 210 -6.94 14.43 0.06
CA VAL A 210 -6.52 13.41 -0.89
C VAL A 210 -7.35 12.13 -0.72
N ALA A 211 -7.60 11.68 0.51
CA ALA A 211 -8.44 10.52 0.78
C ALA A 211 -9.87 10.73 0.26
N LEU A 212 -10.48 11.89 0.55
CA LEU A 212 -11.82 12.26 0.07
C LEU A 212 -11.92 12.27 -1.46
N LYS A 213 -10.85 12.70 -2.14
CA LYS A 213 -10.83 12.84 -3.59
C LYS A 213 -10.69 11.51 -4.34
N TYR A 214 -9.87 10.59 -3.81
CA TYR A 214 -9.46 9.40 -4.57
C TYR A 214 -10.09 8.10 -4.07
N ALA A 215 -10.39 7.99 -2.76
CA ALA A 215 -10.90 6.75 -2.20
C ALA A 215 -12.37 6.49 -2.55
N SER A 216 -12.71 5.22 -2.75
CA SER A 216 -14.11 4.76 -2.78
C SER A 216 -14.65 4.52 -1.37
N ARG A 217 -13.76 4.24 -0.41
CA ARG A 217 -14.06 3.98 0.99
C ARG A 217 -12.95 4.49 1.88
N ILE A 218 -13.32 5.04 3.03
CA ILE A 218 -12.38 5.56 4.03
C ILE A 218 -12.57 4.80 5.34
N ILE A 219 -11.44 4.38 5.93
CA ILE A 219 -11.38 3.80 7.28
C ILE A 219 -10.65 4.81 8.17
N GLY A 220 -11.36 5.36 9.16
CA GLY A 220 -10.79 6.27 10.15
C GLY A 220 -10.28 5.50 11.37
N LEU A 221 -9.00 5.64 11.69
CA LEU A 221 -8.32 4.91 12.76
C LEU A 221 -7.83 5.86 13.87
N THR A 222 -8.19 5.56 15.11
CA THR A 222 -7.79 6.33 16.29
C THR A 222 -7.38 5.37 17.40
N SER A 223 -6.17 5.56 17.97
CA SER A 223 -5.66 4.76 19.11
C SER A 223 -5.84 3.24 18.90
N GLY A 224 -5.57 2.77 17.69
CA GLY A 224 -5.67 1.36 17.32
C GLY A 224 -7.09 0.82 17.13
N ARG A 225 -8.11 1.69 17.04
CA ARG A 225 -9.52 1.30 16.83
C ARG A 225 -10.08 1.97 15.59
N ILE A 226 -10.98 1.29 14.89
CA ILE A 226 -11.76 1.89 13.80
C ILE A 226 -12.88 2.72 14.43
N VAL A 227 -12.94 3.99 14.08
CA VAL A 227 -13.98 4.94 14.51
C VAL A 227 -14.85 5.41 13.35
N TYR A 228 -14.41 5.19 12.13
CA TYR A 228 -15.16 5.42 10.91
C TYR A 228 -14.86 4.34 9.87
N ASP A 229 -15.89 3.88 9.17
CA ASP A 229 -15.78 3.00 8.02
C ASP A 229 -16.96 3.28 7.07
N GLY A 230 -16.67 3.84 5.92
CA GLY A 230 -17.72 4.22 4.97
C GLY A 230 -17.23 5.04 3.78
N PRO A 231 -18.15 5.46 2.90
CA PRO A 231 -17.83 6.22 1.70
C PRO A 231 -17.41 7.67 2.06
N PRO A 232 -16.55 8.32 1.22
CA PRO A 232 -16.04 9.67 1.47
C PRO A 232 -17.12 10.72 1.72
N ASN A 233 -18.25 10.65 1.00
CA ASN A 233 -19.35 11.62 1.09
C ASN A 233 -20.13 11.59 2.41
N HIS A 234 -19.95 10.55 3.24
CA HIS A 234 -20.53 10.46 4.57
C HIS A 234 -19.55 10.87 5.68
N LEU A 235 -18.30 11.18 5.35
CA LEU A 235 -17.29 11.60 6.30
C LEU A 235 -17.49 13.10 6.62
N THR A 236 -18.17 13.39 7.74
CA THR A 236 -18.44 14.76 8.19
C THR A 236 -17.25 15.40 8.89
N LYS A 237 -17.22 16.74 9.01
CA LYS A 237 -16.20 17.48 9.79
C LYS A 237 -16.09 16.97 11.22
N ASN A 238 -17.22 16.78 11.90
CA ASN A 238 -17.22 16.27 13.28
C ASN A 238 -16.56 14.89 13.38
N LYS A 239 -16.76 14.04 12.36
CA LYS A 239 -16.14 12.70 12.32
C LYS A 239 -14.63 12.79 12.08
N ILE A 240 -14.17 13.76 11.29
CA ILE A 240 -12.74 14.02 11.12
C ILE A 240 -12.12 14.49 12.45
N TYR A 241 -12.76 15.41 13.17
CA TYR A 241 -12.29 15.82 14.51
C TYR A 241 -12.21 14.65 15.48
N GLU A 242 -13.21 13.76 15.47
CA GLU A 242 -13.18 12.53 16.28
C GLU A 242 -12.00 11.61 15.90
N ILE A 243 -11.76 11.40 14.60
CA ILE A 243 -10.64 10.56 14.11
C ILE A 243 -9.30 11.13 14.57
N TYR A 244 -9.11 12.45 14.46
CA TYR A 244 -7.83 13.11 14.78
C TYR A 244 -7.72 13.55 16.25
N GLN A 245 -8.76 13.35 17.06
CA GLN A 245 -8.82 13.77 18.47
C GLN A 245 -8.51 15.27 18.64
N SER A 246 -9.02 16.10 17.74
CA SER A 246 -8.77 17.54 17.67
C SER A 246 -10.05 18.33 17.82
N SER A 247 -9.92 19.61 18.23
CA SER A 247 -11.00 20.57 18.35
C SER A 247 -11.21 21.36 17.05
N GLU A 248 -12.34 22.03 16.94
CA GLU A 248 -12.65 22.90 15.80
C GLU A 248 -11.58 24.02 15.67
N GLY A 249 -10.97 24.16 14.48
CA GLY A 249 -9.91 25.15 14.22
C GLY A 249 -8.48 24.66 14.44
N GLU A 250 -8.25 23.46 14.98
CA GLU A 250 -6.91 22.89 15.16
C GLU A 250 -6.39 22.12 13.94
N LEU A 251 -7.28 21.69 13.04
CA LEU A 251 -6.89 21.01 11.80
C LEU A 251 -6.84 22.02 10.65
N ILE A 252 -5.70 22.08 9.97
CA ILE A 252 -5.59 22.77 8.69
C ILE A 252 -6.24 21.87 7.63
N THR A 253 -7.53 22.03 7.42
CA THR A 253 -8.28 21.31 6.38
C THR A 253 -9.02 22.36 5.53
N ASP A 254 -8.45 22.69 4.36
CA ASP A 254 -9.10 23.53 3.34
C ASP A 254 -10.18 22.76 2.52
N VAL A 255 -10.83 21.78 3.14
CA VAL A 255 -11.61 20.75 2.40
C VAL A 255 -13.11 21.07 2.32
N TRP A 256 -13.52 22.31 2.71
CA TRP A 256 -14.96 22.68 2.75
C TRP A 256 -15.25 24.02 2.14
#